data_5f079e252c5e5021184d1e43f07fd8bc
#
_entry.id   5f079e252c5e5021184d1e43f07fd8bc
#
_cell.length_a   1.000
_cell.length_b   1.000
_cell.length_c   1.000
_cell.angle_alpha   90.00
_cell.angle_beta   90.00
_cell.angle_gamma   90.00
#
_symmetry.space_group_name_H-M   'P 1'
#
loop_
_entity.id
_entity.type
_entity.pdbx_description
1 polymer ?
#
loop_
_entity_poly.entity_id
_entity_poly.type
_entity_poly.pdbx_seq_one_letter_code
_entity_poly.pdbx_strand_id
1 'polypeptide(L)'
;IADNGYVYHLGVAGAFAEAATVDDGPVLDVGCGTGLVGEALRSFGSWVVDGLDLSSEMLDEARAKSTGDGSPVYGDLHVGDLTATLDLGTGGYGAVVSCGTFTHGHVGPGAFDELHRIARPGALFAIGINPEHFTNLGFTARFASDVAAGRITEPVVHRVQTYASGDHVGRVSPVVVFRTLC
;
A
#
# COMPACT_ATOMS: atom_id res chain seq x y z
N ILE A 1 7.33 -17.96 -9.04
CA ILE A 1 6.94 -16.95 -10.06
C ILE A 1 8.24 -16.52 -10.70
N ALA A 2 8.37 -16.73 -12.03
CA ALA A 2 9.55 -16.29 -12.75
C ALA A 2 9.73 -14.80 -12.50
N ASP A 3 10.93 -14.39 -12.16
CA ASP A 3 11.32 -13.00 -11.95
C ASP A 3 11.24 -12.27 -13.30
N ASN A 4 10.04 -11.77 -13.63
CA ASN A 4 9.77 -11.01 -14.86
C ASN A 4 10.26 -9.56 -14.75
N GLY A 5 11.20 -9.27 -13.85
CA GLY A 5 11.70 -7.92 -13.62
C GLY A 5 10.67 -6.98 -13.00
N TYR A 6 9.67 -7.49 -12.28
CA TYR A 6 8.67 -6.68 -11.58
C TYR A 6 9.31 -5.91 -10.42
N VAL A 7 9.23 -4.58 -10.48
CA VAL A 7 9.87 -3.66 -9.51
C VAL A 7 8.91 -2.62 -8.93
N TYR A 8 7.62 -2.72 -9.24
CA TYR A 8 6.64 -1.71 -8.81
C TYR A 8 6.56 -1.57 -7.29
N HIS A 9 6.70 -2.67 -6.53
CA HIS A 9 6.77 -2.66 -5.08
C HIS A 9 7.91 -1.80 -4.53
N LEU A 10 9.07 -1.76 -5.21
CA LEU A 10 10.19 -0.87 -4.85
C LEU A 10 9.81 0.61 -5.07
N GLY A 11 9.07 0.90 -6.14
CA GLY A 11 8.56 2.25 -6.42
C GLY A 11 7.55 2.72 -5.38
N VAL A 12 6.64 1.84 -4.93
CA VAL A 12 5.68 2.15 -3.86
C VAL A 12 6.41 2.41 -2.54
N ALA A 13 7.33 1.52 -2.15
CA ALA A 13 8.12 1.67 -0.94
C ALA A 13 9.01 2.92 -0.97
N GLY A 14 9.60 3.25 -2.13
CA GLY A 14 10.40 4.47 -2.32
C GLY A 14 9.57 5.74 -2.18
N ALA A 15 8.39 5.81 -2.83
CA ALA A 15 7.48 6.95 -2.73
C ALA A 15 6.98 7.14 -1.28
N PHE A 16 6.72 6.04 -0.57
CA PHE A 16 6.41 6.09 0.87
C PHE A 16 7.57 6.66 1.67
N ALA A 17 8.79 6.10 1.51
CA ALA A 17 9.96 6.49 2.30
C ALA A 17 10.37 7.95 2.07
N GLU A 18 10.14 8.51 0.87
CA GLU A 18 10.38 9.91 0.55
C GLU A 18 9.51 10.88 1.37
N ALA A 19 8.26 10.47 1.65
CA ALA A 19 7.28 11.29 2.37
C ALA A 19 7.17 10.94 3.88
N ALA A 20 7.70 9.78 4.29
CA ALA A 20 7.54 9.24 5.62
C ALA A 20 8.54 9.81 6.63
N THR A 21 8.11 9.84 7.89
CA THR A 21 8.94 10.09 9.06
C THR A 21 9.02 8.83 9.93
N VAL A 22 9.87 8.83 10.93
CA VAL A 22 9.98 7.70 11.90
C VAL A 22 8.68 7.49 12.69
N ASP A 23 7.85 8.52 12.81
CA ASP A 23 6.61 8.51 13.59
C ASP A 23 5.40 7.98 12.78
N ASP A 24 5.57 7.68 11.50
CA ASP A 24 4.48 7.18 10.63
C ASP A 24 4.17 5.67 10.82
N GLY A 25 4.82 5.00 11.75
CA GLY A 25 4.45 3.62 12.12
C GLY A 25 3.30 3.54 13.15
N PRO A 26 2.68 2.37 13.33
CA PRO A 26 2.83 1.17 12.49
C PRO A 26 2.25 1.39 11.07
N VAL A 27 2.83 0.69 10.10
CA VAL A 27 2.43 0.71 8.69
C VAL A 27 1.61 -0.54 8.38
N LEU A 28 0.45 -0.39 7.74
CA LEU A 28 -0.30 -1.51 7.19
C LEU A 28 -0.03 -1.67 5.69
N ASP A 29 0.50 -2.81 5.30
CA ASP A 29 0.67 -3.24 3.91
C ASP A 29 -0.58 -3.98 3.45
N VAL A 30 -1.40 -3.33 2.65
CA VAL A 30 -2.73 -3.79 2.25
C VAL A 30 -2.68 -4.55 0.93
N GLY A 31 -3.15 -5.80 0.97
CA GLY A 31 -2.95 -6.76 -0.12
C GLY A 31 -1.47 -7.11 -0.23
N CYS A 32 -0.85 -7.43 0.90
CA CYS A 32 0.60 -7.62 1.02
C CYS A 32 1.11 -8.82 0.20
N GLY A 33 0.22 -9.75 -0.18
CA GLY A 33 0.59 -10.94 -0.93
C GLY A 33 1.71 -11.72 -0.24
N THR A 34 2.75 -12.05 -0.98
CA THR A 34 3.94 -12.73 -0.46
C THR A 34 4.93 -11.81 0.27
N GLY A 35 4.60 -10.52 0.45
CA GLY A 35 5.35 -9.59 1.29
C GLY A 35 6.47 -8.80 0.61
N LEU A 36 6.38 -8.52 -0.69
CA LEU A 36 7.41 -7.78 -1.42
C LEU A 36 7.51 -6.31 -0.97
N VAL A 37 6.38 -5.65 -0.69
CA VAL A 37 6.37 -4.26 -0.22
C VAL A 37 6.93 -4.15 1.18
N GLY A 38 6.49 -5.03 2.10
CA GLY A 38 7.02 -5.05 3.45
C GLY A 38 8.54 -5.24 3.50
N GLU A 39 9.07 -6.18 2.71
CA GLU A 39 10.51 -6.39 2.57
C GLU A 39 11.23 -5.13 2.05
N ALA A 40 10.67 -4.46 1.03
CA ALA A 40 11.21 -3.21 0.52
C ALA A 40 11.17 -2.09 1.57
N LEU A 41 10.07 -1.91 2.30
CA LEU A 41 9.96 -0.92 3.37
C LEU A 41 11.01 -1.11 4.46
N ARG A 42 11.27 -2.36 4.86
CA ARG A 42 12.29 -2.69 5.87
C ARG A 42 13.70 -2.36 5.42
N SER A 43 13.95 -2.21 4.12
CA SER A 43 15.24 -1.72 3.61
C SER A 43 15.38 -0.20 3.65
N PHE A 44 14.27 0.54 3.71
CA PHE A 44 14.26 2.00 3.78
C PHE A 44 14.22 2.55 5.23
N GLY A 45 13.64 1.79 6.17
CA GLY A 45 13.48 2.29 7.54
C GLY A 45 13.08 1.21 8.55
N SER A 46 12.94 1.63 9.81
CA SER A 46 12.69 0.75 10.95
C SER A 46 11.22 0.72 11.38
N TRP A 47 10.27 1.06 10.50
CA TRP A 47 8.85 0.99 10.84
C TRP A 47 8.42 -0.44 11.18
N VAL A 48 7.52 -0.55 12.15
CA VAL A 48 6.75 -1.78 12.33
C VAL A 48 5.79 -1.87 11.15
N VAL A 49 5.81 -3.00 10.45
CA VAL A 49 4.96 -3.25 9.28
C VAL A 49 4.09 -4.45 9.59
N ASP A 50 2.77 -4.27 9.48
CA ASP A 50 1.79 -5.36 9.51
C ASP A 50 1.27 -5.61 8.11
N GLY A 51 0.85 -6.84 7.82
CA GLY A 51 0.32 -7.22 6.51
C GLY A 51 -1.15 -7.59 6.58
N LEU A 52 -1.90 -7.24 5.54
CA LEU A 52 -3.28 -7.66 5.32
C LEU A 52 -3.41 -8.27 3.93
N ASP A 53 -3.96 -9.47 3.84
CA ASP A 53 -4.31 -10.09 2.56
C ASP A 53 -5.57 -10.95 2.69
N LEU A 54 -6.26 -11.20 1.58
CA LEU A 54 -7.40 -12.10 1.53
C LEU A 54 -6.98 -13.59 1.59
N SER A 55 -5.78 -13.89 1.06
CA SER A 55 -5.24 -15.25 0.96
C SER A 55 -4.36 -15.61 2.14
N SER A 56 -4.79 -16.60 2.91
CA SER A 56 -3.98 -17.20 3.98
C SER A 56 -2.67 -17.81 3.46
N GLU A 57 -2.69 -18.38 2.25
CA GLU A 57 -1.52 -18.97 1.62
C GLU A 57 -0.46 -17.92 1.30
N MET A 58 -0.86 -16.75 0.83
CA MET A 58 0.05 -15.62 0.59
C MET A 58 0.64 -15.11 1.91
N LEU A 59 -0.17 -15.04 2.96
CA LEU A 59 0.29 -14.63 4.29
C LEU A 59 1.28 -15.63 4.90
N ASP A 60 1.17 -16.93 4.59
CA ASP A 60 2.15 -17.93 5.03
C ASP A 60 3.51 -17.71 4.37
N GLU A 61 3.55 -17.33 3.09
CA GLU A 61 4.79 -16.94 2.41
C GLU A 61 5.36 -15.64 2.99
N ALA A 62 4.51 -14.64 3.25
CA ALA A 62 4.92 -13.36 3.87
C ALA A 62 5.51 -13.58 5.28
N ARG A 63 4.92 -14.50 6.07
CA ARG A 63 5.38 -14.86 7.43
C ARG A 63 6.78 -15.46 7.42
N ALA A 64 7.15 -16.16 6.37
CA ALA A 64 8.46 -16.77 6.23
C ALA A 64 9.58 -15.78 5.88
N LYS A 65 9.23 -14.53 5.51
CA LYS A 65 10.22 -13.51 5.15
C LYS A 65 10.91 -12.91 6.36
N SER A 66 12.22 -12.72 6.22
CA SER A 66 13.05 -12.06 7.22
C SER A 66 13.96 -11.00 6.59
N THR A 67 14.32 -10.02 7.38
CA THR A 67 15.33 -9.00 7.05
C THR A 67 16.71 -9.58 7.10
N GLY A 68 17.71 -8.84 6.62
CA GLY A 68 19.11 -9.30 6.58
C GLY A 68 19.73 -9.63 7.95
N ASP A 69 19.15 -9.13 9.04
CA ASP A 69 19.54 -9.45 10.42
C ASP A 69 18.74 -10.64 11.01
N GLY A 70 17.85 -11.26 10.22
CA GLY A 70 17.04 -12.41 10.63
C GLY A 70 15.74 -12.04 11.36
N SER A 71 15.43 -10.75 11.54
CA SER A 71 14.15 -10.32 12.12
C SER A 71 13.00 -10.56 11.14
N PRO A 72 11.75 -10.85 11.61
CA PRO A 72 10.59 -10.92 10.73
C PRO A 72 10.38 -9.61 9.97
N VAL A 73 9.94 -9.69 8.71
CA VAL A 73 9.55 -8.51 7.93
C VAL A 73 8.30 -7.89 8.51
N TYR A 74 7.30 -8.70 8.84
CA TYR A 74 6.02 -8.27 9.41
C TYR A 74 5.94 -8.53 10.92
N GLY A 75 5.28 -7.61 11.63
CA GLY A 75 4.85 -7.81 13.01
C GLY A 75 3.67 -8.76 13.06
N ASP A 76 2.50 -8.27 12.65
CA ASP A 76 1.27 -9.05 12.56
C ASP A 76 0.83 -9.25 11.10
N LEU A 77 0.12 -10.37 10.84
CA LEU A 77 -0.46 -10.70 9.54
C LEU A 77 -1.94 -11.03 9.70
N HIS A 78 -2.78 -10.29 9.00
CA HIS A 78 -4.24 -10.35 9.11
C HIS A 78 -4.86 -10.89 7.83
N VAL A 79 -5.76 -11.85 7.96
CA VAL A 79 -6.66 -12.24 6.85
C VAL A 79 -7.83 -11.26 6.82
N GLY A 80 -8.08 -10.60 5.69
CA GLY A 80 -9.18 -9.65 5.59
C GLY A 80 -9.56 -9.30 4.16
N ASP A 81 -10.84 -9.00 3.98
CA ASP A 81 -11.43 -8.57 2.70
C ASP A 81 -11.68 -7.06 2.75
N LEU A 82 -11.01 -6.31 1.87
CA LEU A 82 -11.17 -4.85 1.74
C LEU A 82 -12.55 -4.40 1.24
N THR A 83 -13.38 -5.32 0.79
CA THR A 83 -14.78 -5.03 0.43
C THR A 83 -15.73 -5.16 1.62
N ALA A 84 -15.23 -5.54 2.80
CA ALA A 84 -15.95 -5.69 4.04
C ALA A 84 -15.28 -4.90 5.19
N THR A 85 -15.93 -4.87 6.35
CA THR A 85 -15.32 -4.30 7.56
C THR A 85 -14.20 -5.20 8.05
N LEU A 86 -13.03 -4.63 8.26
CA LEU A 86 -11.85 -5.34 8.75
C LEU A 86 -11.91 -5.53 10.28
N ASP A 87 -11.43 -6.67 10.76
CA ASP A 87 -11.24 -6.91 12.20
C ASP A 87 -9.97 -6.21 12.72
N LEU A 88 -9.92 -4.90 12.50
CA LEU A 88 -8.84 -4.01 12.92
C LEU A 88 -9.42 -2.80 13.65
N GLY A 89 -8.71 -2.36 14.68
CA GLY A 89 -9.12 -1.21 15.50
C GLY A 89 -9.12 0.11 14.70
N THR A 90 -10.00 1.03 15.09
CA THR A 90 -10.06 2.39 14.53
C THR A 90 -8.81 3.17 14.93
N GLY A 91 -8.17 3.87 13.97
CA GLY A 91 -7.04 4.76 14.23
C GLY A 91 -5.76 4.06 14.67
N GLY A 92 -5.60 2.77 14.40
CA GLY A 92 -4.45 1.98 14.83
C GLY A 92 -3.18 2.22 14.01
N TYR A 93 -3.31 2.60 12.75
CA TYR A 93 -2.19 2.70 11.82
C TYR A 93 -1.78 4.14 11.53
N GLY A 94 -0.49 4.40 11.56
CA GLY A 94 0.12 5.68 11.18
C GLY A 94 0.40 5.81 9.71
N ALA A 95 0.37 4.69 8.97
CA ALA A 95 0.47 4.70 7.53
C ALA A 95 -0.20 3.47 6.89
N VAL A 96 -0.56 3.61 5.62
CA VAL A 96 -1.10 2.55 4.77
C VAL A 96 -0.34 2.54 3.45
N VAL A 97 0.17 1.38 3.07
CA VAL A 97 0.78 1.16 1.76
C VAL A 97 0.03 0.06 1.02
N SER A 98 0.06 0.09 -0.30
CA SER A 98 -0.52 -0.99 -1.11
C SER A 98 0.12 -1.04 -2.49
N CYS A 99 0.45 -2.26 -2.95
CA CYS A 99 0.95 -2.52 -4.29
C CYS A 99 0.24 -3.74 -4.90
N GLY A 100 -0.44 -3.54 -6.01
CA GLY A 100 -1.08 -4.63 -6.74
C GLY A 100 -2.54 -4.91 -6.38
N THR A 101 -3.07 -4.40 -5.28
CA THR A 101 -4.45 -4.63 -4.81
C THR A 101 -5.48 -3.89 -5.66
N PHE A 102 -5.20 -2.62 -5.97
CA PHE A 102 -6.07 -1.77 -6.77
C PHE A 102 -5.79 -1.88 -8.28
N THR A 103 -5.48 -3.09 -8.75
CA THR A 103 -4.99 -3.31 -10.12
C THR A 103 -5.91 -4.16 -10.99
N HIS A 104 -6.83 -4.95 -10.41
CA HIS A 104 -7.65 -5.93 -11.13
C HIS A 104 -9.16 -5.69 -11.05
N GLY A 105 -9.60 -4.52 -10.55
CA GLY A 105 -10.99 -4.14 -10.53
C GLY A 105 -11.86 -4.80 -9.46
N HIS A 106 -11.29 -5.67 -8.62
CA HIS A 106 -12.02 -6.32 -7.52
C HIS A 106 -12.19 -5.39 -6.31
N VAL A 107 -11.23 -4.48 -6.10
CA VAL A 107 -11.26 -3.50 -5.01
C VAL A 107 -11.36 -2.10 -5.61
N GLY A 108 -12.49 -1.45 -5.38
CA GLY A 108 -12.77 -0.09 -5.85
C GLY A 108 -12.45 0.99 -4.81
N PRO A 109 -12.71 2.27 -5.15
CA PRO A 109 -12.43 3.40 -4.26
C PRO A 109 -13.25 3.41 -2.96
N GLY A 110 -14.33 2.62 -2.87
CA GLY A 110 -15.09 2.44 -1.63
C GLY A 110 -14.28 1.85 -0.48
N ALA A 111 -13.24 1.05 -0.79
CA ALA A 111 -12.34 0.50 0.24
C ALA A 111 -11.63 1.60 1.08
N PHE A 112 -11.50 2.81 0.55
CA PHE A 112 -10.89 3.92 1.30
C PHE A 112 -11.70 4.35 2.53
N ASP A 113 -13.00 4.05 2.62
CA ASP A 113 -13.78 4.33 3.83
C ASP A 113 -13.25 3.51 5.01
N GLU A 114 -12.97 2.24 4.77
CA GLU A 114 -12.43 1.35 5.78
C GLU A 114 -10.95 1.64 6.07
N LEU A 115 -10.16 1.94 5.05
CA LEU A 115 -8.76 2.33 5.21
C LEU A 115 -8.61 3.63 6.02
N HIS A 116 -9.50 4.60 5.81
CA HIS A 116 -9.53 5.82 6.64
C HIS A 116 -9.95 5.52 8.09
N ARG A 117 -10.88 4.59 8.32
CA ARG A 117 -11.29 4.20 9.67
C ARG A 117 -10.14 3.61 10.48
N ILE A 118 -9.34 2.73 9.88
CA ILE A 118 -8.22 2.06 10.58
C ILE A 118 -6.99 2.95 10.72
N ALA A 119 -6.86 3.98 9.88
CA ALA A 119 -5.77 4.95 9.93
C ALA A 119 -6.06 6.05 10.96
N ARG A 120 -5.00 6.52 11.64
CA ARG A 120 -5.13 7.68 12.54
C ARG A 120 -5.13 9.00 11.74
N PRO A 121 -5.62 10.11 12.33
CA PRO A 121 -5.43 11.43 11.74
C PRO A 121 -3.94 11.71 11.48
N GLY A 122 -3.64 12.26 10.30
CA GLY A 122 -2.27 12.51 9.85
C GLY A 122 -1.57 11.31 9.21
N ALA A 123 -2.22 10.14 9.14
CA ALA A 123 -1.64 8.93 8.57
C ALA A 123 -1.21 9.12 7.10
N LEU A 124 -0.04 8.59 6.75
CA LEU A 124 0.50 8.64 5.41
C LEU A 124 0.00 7.46 4.57
N PHE A 125 -0.50 7.75 3.38
CA PHE A 125 -0.91 6.75 2.39
C PHE A 125 0.03 6.78 1.19
N ALA A 126 0.48 5.61 0.72
CA ALA A 126 1.22 5.42 -0.53
C ALA A 126 0.62 4.24 -1.29
N ILE A 127 -0.26 4.53 -2.23
CA ILE A 127 -1.15 3.55 -2.88
C ILE A 127 -0.80 3.42 -4.36
N GLY A 128 -0.37 2.23 -4.74
CA GLY A 128 -0.20 1.83 -6.13
C GLY A 128 -1.54 1.49 -6.78
N ILE A 129 -1.90 2.18 -7.86
CA ILE A 129 -3.17 1.98 -8.57
C ILE A 129 -2.87 1.71 -10.05
N ASN A 130 -3.60 0.76 -10.65
CA ASN A 130 -3.49 0.54 -12.09
C ASN A 130 -3.87 1.81 -12.87
N PRO A 131 -3.07 2.24 -13.88
CA PRO A 131 -3.34 3.46 -14.65
C PRO A 131 -4.73 3.49 -15.29
N GLU A 132 -5.21 2.36 -15.79
CA GLU A 132 -6.55 2.27 -16.40
C GLU A 132 -7.65 2.42 -15.35
N HIS A 133 -7.47 1.85 -14.16
CA HIS A 133 -8.42 1.93 -13.07
C HIS A 133 -8.43 3.28 -12.39
N PHE A 134 -7.29 3.97 -12.37
CA PHE A 134 -7.17 5.30 -11.77
C PHE A 134 -8.22 6.29 -12.29
N THR A 135 -8.49 6.23 -13.58
CA THR A 135 -9.51 7.09 -14.23
C THR A 135 -10.87 6.40 -14.31
N ASN A 136 -10.92 5.14 -14.76
CA ASN A 136 -12.16 4.47 -15.15
C ASN A 136 -12.98 3.93 -13.97
N LEU A 137 -12.34 3.62 -12.83
CA LEU A 137 -13.02 3.11 -11.63
C LEU A 137 -13.34 4.19 -10.60
N GLY A 138 -13.13 5.47 -10.91
CA GLY A 138 -13.54 6.57 -10.07
C GLY A 138 -12.57 6.95 -8.95
N PHE A 139 -11.31 6.48 -8.93
CA PHE A 139 -10.31 6.87 -7.94
C PHE A 139 -10.01 8.38 -7.99
N THR A 140 -9.89 8.96 -9.19
CA THR A 140 -9.70 10.41 -9.35
C THR A 140 -10.83 11.20 -8.72
N ALA A 141 -12.09 10.79 -8.96
CA ALA A 141 -13.26 11.45 -8.39
C ALA A 141 -13.31 11.28 -6.86
N ARG A 142 -12.92 10.10 -6.36
CA ARG A 142 -12.84 9.83 -4.93
C ARG A 142 -11.84 10.75 -4.24
N PHE A 143 -10.61 10.84 -4.72
CA PHE A 143 -9.60 11.71 -4.13
C PHE A 143 -10.00 13.20 -4.21
N ALA A 144 -10.55 13.66 -5.34
CA ALA A 144 -11.06 15.03 -5.45
C ALA A 144 -12.16 15.32 -4.42
N SER A 145 -13.08 14.38 -4.20
CA SER A 145 -14.13 14.49 -3.17
C SER A 145 -13.54 14.54 -1.75
N ASP A 146 -12.54 13.69 -1.46
CA ASP A 146 -11.91 13.64 -0.15
C ASP A 146 -11.10 14.92 0.16
N VAL A 147 -10.43 15.49 -0.84
CA VAL A 147 -9.76 16.80 -0.73
C VAL A 147 -10.80 17.92 -0.48
N ALA A 148 -11.86 17.97 -1.29
CA ALA A 148 -12.91 19.00 -1.14
C ALA A 148 -13.62 18.93 0.22
N ALA A 149 -13.73 17.72 0.80
CA ALA A 149 -14.29 17.50 2.13
C ALA A 149 -13.28 17.71 3.27
N GLY A 150 -12.02 18.04 2.99
CA GLY A 150 -10.98 18.19 4.00
C GLY A 150 -10.58 16.91 4.72
N ARG A 151 -10.79 15.75 4.10
CA ARG A 151 -10.43 14.45 4.67
C ARG A 151 -8.98 14.07 4.44
N ILE A 152 -8.41 14.50 3.30
CA ILE A 152 -7.03 14.23 2.92
C ILE A 152 -6.33 15.51 2.41
N THR A 153 -5.00 15.51 2.43
CA THR A 153 -4.18 16.51 1.72
C THR A 153 -4.33 16.33 0.21
N GLU A 154 -3.92 17.35 -0.56
CA GLU A 154 -3.80 17.22 -2.02
C GLU A 154 -2.86 16.07 -2.36
N PRO A 155 -3.30 15.06 -3.15
CA PRO A 155 -2.47 13.91 -3.47
C PRO A 155 -1.31 14.28 -4.40
N VAL A 156 -0.13 13.73 -4.10
CA VAL A 156 1.03 13.75 -5.00
C VAL A 156 1.05 12.43 -5.77
N VAL A 157 1.14 12.49 -7.09
CA VAL A 157 1.19 11.29 -7.95
C VAL A 157 2.61 11.09 -8.45
N HIS A 158 3.26 10.04 -7.95
CA HIS A 158 4.55 9.57 -8.47
C HIS A 158 4.31 8.61 -9.64
N ARG A 159 5.13 8.72 -10.68
CA ARG A 159 5.15 7.77 -11.80
C ARG A 159 6.36 6.89 -11.66
N VAL A 160 6.16 5.63 -11.29
CA VAL A 160 7.25 4.70 -11.01
C VAL A 160 7.26 3.55 -12.00
N GLN A 161 8.43 2.98 -12.23
CA GLN A 161 8.61 1.87 -13.15
C GLN A 161 7.94 0.60 -12.60
N THR A 162 7.20 -0.09 -13.46
CA THR A 162 6.51 -1.35 -13.08
C THR A 162 7.41 -2.56 -13.29
N TYR A 163 8.21 -2.55 -14.37
CA TYR A 163 9.13 -3.64 -14.76
C TYR A 163 10.49 -3.08 -15.14
N ALA A 164 11.56 -3.63 -14.58
CA ALA A 164 12.96 -3.28 -14.89
C ALA A 164 13.50 -4.04 -16.11
N SER A 165 12.89 -5.16 -16.49
CA SER A 165 13.31 -6.01 -17.61
C SER A 165 12.10 -6.73 -18.23
N GLY A 166 12.32 -7.45 -19.35
CA GLY A 166 11.28 -8.21 -20.04
C GLY A 166 10.44 -7.37 -21.00
N ASP A 167 9.37 -7.97 -21.54
CA ASP A 167 8.52 -7.38 -22.59
C ASP A 167 7.73 -6.15 -22.13
N HIS A 168 7.66 -5.92 -20.82
CA HIS A 168 6.93 -4.80 -20.21
C HIS A 168 7.84 -3.69 -19.67
N VAL A 169 9.14 -3.72 -19.99
CA VAL A 169 10.09 -2.67 -19.63
C VAL A 169 9.62 -1.32 -20.15
N GLY A 170 9.77 -0.27 -19.31
CA GLY A 170 9.30 1.08 -19.64
C GLY A 170 7.82 1.36 -19.27
N ARG A 171 7.06 0.37 -18.83
CA ARG A 171 5.74 0.63 -18.22
C ARG A 171 5.92 1.38 -16.91
N VAL A 172 5.11 2.43 -16.75
CA VAL A 172 5.03 3.21 -15.50
C VAL A 172 3.63 3.13 -14.93
N SER A 173 3.54 3.06 -13.61
CA SER A 173 2.27 3.07 -12.90
C SER A 173 2.27 4.16 -11.83
N PRO A 174 1.09 4.76 -11.53
CA PRO A 174 0.99 5.80 -10.52
C PRO A 174 1.06 5.22 -9.09
N VAL A 175 1.80 5.90 -8.23
CA VAL A 175 1.70 5.77 -6.78
C VAL A 175 1.15 7.08 -6.26
N VAL A 176 0.01 7.03 -5.58
CA VAL A 176 -0.67 8.19 -5.03
C VAL A 176 -0.28 8.33 -3.56
N VAL A 177 0.29 9.47 -3.20
CA VAL A 177 0.76 9.76 -1.83
C VAL A 177 -0.03 10.94 -1.26
N PHE A 178 -0.62 10.75 -0.08
CA PHE A 178 -1.37 11.79 0.65
C PHE A 178 -1.39 11.49 2.15
N ARG A 179 -1.85 12.45 2.95
CA ARG A 179 -2.11 12.24 4.39
C ARG A 179 -3.59 12.42 4.69
N THR A 180 -4.08 11.65 5.65
CA THR A 180 -5.40 11.91 6.27
C THR A 180 -5.34 13.18 7.10
N LEU A 181 -6.46 13.90 7.20
CA LEU A 181 -6.58 15.15 7.99
C LEU A 181 -7.49 14.98 9.22
N CYS A 182 -8.33 13.94 9.21
CA CYS A 182 -9.30 13.63 10.28
C CYS A 182 -9.42 12.12 10.45
#